data_f5e59f4d6485ae74018acde2a765ca4e
#
_entry.id   f5e59f4d6485ae74018acde2a765ca4e
#
_cell.length_a   1.000
_cell.length_b   1.000
_cell.length_c   1.000
_cell.angle_alpha   90.00
_cell.angle_beta   90.00
_cell.angle_gamma   90.00
#
_symmetry.space_group_name_H-M   'P 1'
#
loop_
_entity.id
_entity.type
_entity.pdbx_description
1 polymer ?
#
loop_
_entity_poly.entity_id
_entity_poly.type
_entity_poly.pdbx_seq_one_letter_code
_entity_poly.pdbx_strand_id
1 'polypeptide(L)'
;MRTSVRAAVIAMAAAFCSGLSAAQAANAEYCKGYASAALHQVRGARTNPACAPGAQGARWAQDYRVHYDWCLGHSVAATGEERDARTNYLRSCR
;
A
#
# COMPACT_ATOMS: atom_id res chain seq x y z
N MET A 1 -10.07 -43.51 -37.34
CA MET A 1 -9.92 -43.09 -36.97
C MET A 1 -9.61 -42.22 -36.41
N ARG A 2 -9.66 -42.01 -36.17
CA ARG A 2 -9.40 -41.31 -35.63
C ARG A 2 -9.26 -40.45 -35.03
N THR A 3 -9.32 -40.21 -34.81
CA THR A 3 -9.16 -39.56 -34.37
C THR A 3 -9.01 -38.77 -33.66
N SER A 4 -9.01 -38.43 -33.39
CA SER A 4 -8.99 -37.75 -32.77
C SER A 4 -8.58 -37.04 -32.00
N VAL A 5 -8.37 -36.85 -31.69
CA VAL A 5 -8.03 -36.26 -31.00
C VAL A 5 -7.76 -35.33 -30.56
N ARG A 6 -7.70 -34.93 -30.41
CA ARG A 6 -7.44 -34.16 -30.10
C ARG A 6 -7.50 -33.33 -29.34
N ALA A 7 -7.50 -33.02 -29.12
CA ALA A 7 -7.71 -32.27 -28.64
C ALA A 7 -7.39 -31.68 -27.65
N ALA A 8 -7.32 -31.51 -27.27
CA ALA A 8 -7.16 -31.10 -26.32
C ALA A 8 -6.56 -30.10 -25.86
N VAL A 9 -6.38 -29.97 -25.63
CA VAL A 9 -5.82 -29.17 -25.33
C VAL A 9 -5.78 -28.14 -24.71
N ILE A 10 -5.75 -27.77 -24.56
CA ILE A 10 -5.76 -26.83 -24.22
C ILE A 10 -5.77 -26.19 -23.20
N ALA A 11 -6.06 -25.88 -22.87
CA ALA A 11 -6.30 -25.31 -21.92
C ALA A 11 -5.49 -24.61 -21.21
N MET A 12 -5.18 -24.49 -20.92
CA MET A 12 -4.52 -23.98 -20.26
C MET A 12 -4.28 -22.89 -19.85
N ALA A 13 -4.07 -22.56 -19.87
CA ALA A 13 -3.72 -21.50 -19.69
C ALA A 13 -4.04 -20.69 -18.73
N ALA A 14 -4.56 -20.17 -18.66
CA ALA A 14 -4.99 -19.34 -17.84
C ALA A 14 -4.43 -19.08 -16.67
N ALA A 15 -3.98 -19.67 -16.11
CA ALA A 15 -3.62 -19.43 -14.90
C ALA A 15 -2.98 -18.27 -14.62
N PHE A 16 -2.51 -17.67 -15.33
CA PHE A 16 -1.73 -16.76 -14.96
C PHE A 16 -2.18 -15.64 -14.40
N CYS A 17 -3.13 -15.20 -14.57
CA CYS A 17 -3.49 -13.97 -14.12
C CYS A 17 -3.41 -13.71 -12.72
N SER A 18 -3.41 -14.68 -11.96
CA SER A 18 -3.49 -14.41 -10.57
C SER A 18 -2.40 -13.59 -10.02
N GLY A 19 -1.30 -13.58 -10.60
CA GLY A 19 -0.24 -12.86 -9.99
C GLY A 19 -0.41 -11.39 -10.08
N LEU A 20 -1.33 -10.92 -10.87
CA LEU A 20 -1.37 -9.53 -11.04
C LEU A 20 -1.99 -8.76 -9.95
N SER A 21 -2.77 -9.37 -9.12
CA SER A 21 -3.44 -8.59 -8.09
C SER A 21 -2.48 -7.97 -7.12
N ALA A 22 -1.32 -8.56 -6.93
CA ALA A 22 -0.38 -8.03 -5.97
C ALA A 22 0.17 -6.69 -6.40
N ALA A 23 0.14 -6.41 -7.67
CA ALA A 23 0.69 -5.16 -8.14
C ALA A 23 -0.37 -4.11 -8.41
N GLN A 24 -1.58 -4.35 -7.93
CA GLN A 24 -2.65 -3.44 -8.21
C GLN A 24 -2.39 -2.05 -7.64
N ALA A 25 -2.61 -1.03 -8.44
CA ALA A 25 -2.43 0.34 -8.00
C ALA A 25 -3.54 0.74 -7.05
N ALA A 26 -3.23 1.61 -6.12
CA ALA A 26 -4.22 2.16 -5.23
C ALA A 26 -5.09 3.15 -5.99
N ASN A 27 -6.38 3.15 -5.73
CA ASN A 27 -7.29 4.09 -6.39
C ASN A 27 -7.65 5.24 -5.47
N ALA A 28 -8.38 6.21 -6.01
CA ALA A 28 -8.71 7.42 -5.27
C ALA A 28 -9.47 7.14 -3.98
N GLU A 29 -10.43 6.24 -4.02
CA GLU A 29 -11.23 5.95 -2.84
C GLU A 29 -10.37 5.33 -1.74
N TYR A 30 -9.53 4.37 -2.12
CA TYR A 30 -8.62 3.75 -1.17
C TYR A 30 -7.64 4.79 -0.60
N CYS A 31 -7.14 5.68 -1.45
CA CYS A 31 -6.14 6.65 -1.02
C CYS A 31 -6.68 7.71 -0.09
N LYS A 32 -7.98 7.99 -0.14
CA LYS A 32 -8.58 8.87 0.86
C LYS A 32 -8.44 8.28 2.26
N GLY A 33 -8.72 6.99 2.38
CA GLY A 33 -8.57 6.32 3.67
C GLY A 33 -7.11 6.22 4.09
N TYR A 34 -6.24 5.91 3.13
CA TYR A 34 -4.82 5.84 3.42
C TYR A 34 -4.29 7.18 3.97
N ALA A 35 -4.63 8.28 3.30
CA ALA A 35 -4.13 9.60 3.70
C ALA A 35 -4.66 10.02 5.06
N SER A 36 -5.93 9.72 5.34
CA SER A 36 -6.51 10.04 6.65
C SER A 36 -5.81 9.26 7.75
N ALA A 37 -5.55 7.98 7.52
CA ALA A 37 -4.85 7.15 8.51
C ALA A 37 -3.42 7.63 8.70
N ALA A 38 -2.75 8.02 7.62
CA ALA A 38 -1.39 8.52 7.70
C ALA A 38 -1.34 9.80 8.55
N LEU A 39 -2.29 10.71 8.34
CA LEU A 39 -2.32 11.92 9.16
C LEU A 39 -2.55 11.63 10.62
N HIS A 40 -3.37 10.65 10.92
CA HIS A 40 -3.59 10.27 12.31
C HIS A 40 -2.29 9.80 12.95
N GLN A 41 -1.51 9.00 12.22
CA GLN A 41 -0.21 8.55 12.72
C GLN A 41 0.76 9.72 12.88
N VAL A 42 0.77 10.65 11.93
CA VAL A 42 1.63 11.81 12.00
C VAL A 42 1.32 12.65 13.23
N ARG A 43 0.04 12.87 13.50
CA ARG A 43 -0.34 13.64 14.69
C ARG A 43 0.08 12.93 15.96
N GLY A 44 -0.05 11.62 16.00
CA GLY A 44 0.40 10.88 17.17
C GLY A 44 1.88 11.03 17.42
N ALA A 45 2.68 11.03 16.35
CA ALA A 45 4.12 11.20 16.51
C ALA A 45 4.46 12.62 16.95
N ARG A 46 3.81 13.59 16.37
CA ARG A 46 4.18 14.98 16.64
C ARG A 46 3.74 15.48 18.00
N THR A 47 2.73 14.87 18.56
CA THR A 47 2.27 15.27 19.89
C THR A 47 2.95 14.49 21.01
N ASN A 48 3.82 13.55 20.68
CA ASN A 48 4.57 12.80 21.67
C ASN A 48 6.03 13.27 21.62
N PRO A 49 6.54 13.90 22.69
CA PRO A 49 7.89 14.42 22.67
C PRO A 49 8.97 13.39 22.37
N ALA A 50 8.72 12.13 22.73
CA ALA A 50 9.70 11.09 22.43
C ALA A 50 9.70 10.70 20.96
N CYS A 51 8.60 10.93 20.25
CA CYS A 51 8.48 10.54 18.85
C CYS A 51 8.74 11.68 17.89
N ALA A 52 8.47 12.91 18.31
CA ALA A 52 8.52 14.06 17.41
C ALA A 52 9.87 14.26 16.73
N PRO A 53 11.01 14.13 17.42
CA PRO A 53 12.29 14.40 16.75
C PRO A 53 12.59 13.49 15.57
N GLY A 54 12.13 12.26 15.59
CA GLY A 54 12.39 11.34 14.50
C GLY A 54 11.32 11.33 13.42
N ALA A 55 10.25 12.10 13.61
CA ALA A 55 9.15 12.13 12.65
C ALA A 55 9.39 13.19 11.59
N GLN A 56 10.42 12.98 10.78
CA GLN A 56 10.83 13.93 9.77
C GLN A 56 10.71 13.34 8.38
N GLY A 57 10.60 14.19 7.40
CA GLY A 57 10.55 13.77 6.00
C GLY A 57 9.13 13.52 5.51
N ALA A 58 9.01 13.13 4.26
CA ALA A 58 7.73 12.99 3.58
C ALA A 58 6.81 11.97 4.25
N ARG A 59 7.41 10.89 4.79
CA ARG A 59 6.61 9.87 5.48
C ARG A 59 5.80 10.47 6.63
N TRP A 60 6.31 11.56 7.22
CA TRP A 60 5.69 12.20 8.37
C TRP A 60 5.14 13.59 8.05
N ALA A 61 4.83 13.84 6.79
CA ALA A 61 4.27 15.13 6.39
C ALA A 61 2.94 15.38 7.07
N GLN A 62 2.71 16.63 7.45
CA GLN A 62 1.46 16.99 8.10
C GLN A 62 0.39 17.38 7.11
N ASP A 63 0.63 17.20 5.84
CA ASP A 63 -0.26 17.60 4.78
C ASP A 63 -0.95 16.36 4.19
N TYR A 64 -2.26 16.32 4.27
CA TYR A 64 -3.07 15.23 3.71
C TYR A 64 -2.71 14.98 2.24
N ARG A 65 -2.53 16.07 1.47
CA ARG A 65 -2.29 15.94 0.04
C ARG A 65 -1.00 15.19 -0.27
N VAL A 66 0.01 15.37 0.54
CA VAL A 66 1.27 14.66 0.34
C VAL A 66 1.04 13.16 0.40
N HIS A 67 0.29 12.71 1.40
CA HIS A 67 0.02 11.28 1.56
C HIS A 67 -0.93 10.76 0.48
N TYR A 68 -1.93 11.56 0.14
CA TYR A 68 -2.89 11.16 -0.86
C TYR A 68 -2.23 11.03 -2.24
N ASP A 69 -1.47 12.02 -2.64
CA ASP A 69 -0.80 12.00 -3.94
C ASP A 69 0.23 10.89 -4.04
N TRP A 70 0.97 10.66 -2.95
CA TRP A 70 1.92 9.56 -2.94
C TRP A 70 1.21 8.22 -3.13
N CYS A 71 0.09 8.06 -2.44
CA CYS A 71 -0.67 6.82 -2.51
C CYS A 71 -1.15 6.54 -3.94
N LEU A 72 -1.60 7.57 -4.65
CA LEU A 72 -2.10 7.38 -6.01
C LEU A 72 -1.03 6.84 -6.97
N GLY A 73 0.22 7.05 -6.68
CA GLY A 73 1.31 6.59 -7.53
C GLY A 73 1.91 5.26 -7.11
N HIS A 74 1.31 4.57 -6.16
CA HIS A 74 1.91 3.35 -5.63
C HIS A 74 0.89 2.22 -5.54
N SER A 75 1.38 1.00 -5.34
CA SER A 75 0.50 -0.16 -5.20
C SER A 75 -0.11 -0.20 -3.80
N VAL A 76 -1.20 -0.92 -3.68
CA VAL A 76 -1.82 -1.13 -2.36
C VAL A 76 -0.81 -1.77 -1.40
N ALA A 77 0.00 -2.70 -1.89
CA ALA A 77 1.00 -3.34 -1.04
C ALA A 77 2.02 -2.34 -0.53
N ALA A 78 2.48 -1.42 -1.39
CA ALA A 78 3.45 -0.42 -0.97
C ALA A 78 2.87 0.53 0.08
N THR A 79 1.59 0.86 -0.04
CA THR A 79 0.96 1.73 0.97
C THR A 79 0.86 1.03 2.31
N GLY A 80 0.66 -0.29 2.29
CA GLY A 80 0.64 -1.07 3.52
C GLY A 80 2.00 -1.07 4.21
N GLU A 81 3.07 -1.20 3.44
CA GLU A 81 4.41 -1.16 4.00
C GLU A 81 4.71 0.19 4.63
N GLU A 82 4.26 1.26 4.01
CA GLU A 82 4.48 2.59 4.54
C GLU A 82 3.71 2.80 5.85
N ARG A 83 2.47 2.33 5.89
CA ARG A 83 1.68 2.41 7.10
C ARG A 83 2.32 1.61 8.23
N ASP A 84 2.86 0.44 7.91
CA ASP A 84 3.51 -0.40 8.91
C ASP A 84 4.78 0.25 9.41
N ALA A 85 5.52 0.92 8.55
CA ALA A 85 6.72 1.62 8.96
C ALA A 85 6.39 2.70 9.99
N ARG A 86 5.31 3.45 9.78
CA ARG A 86 4.89 4.44 10.77
C ARG A 86 4.43 3.79 12.07
N THR A 87 3.69 2.69 11.96
CA THR A 87 3.24 1.97 13.15
C THR A 87 4.42 1.47 13.98
N ASN A 88 5.42 0.90 13.30
CA ASN A 88 6.58 0.36 14.00
C ASN A 88 7.38 1.48 14.66
N TYR A 89 7.51 2.62 14.00
CA TYR A 89 8.19 3.76 14.59
C TYR A 89 7.47 4.23 15.87
N LEU A 90 6.14 4.36 15.77
CA LEU A 90 5.35 4.82 16.92
C LEU A 90 5.46 3.87 18.10
N ARG A 91 5.61 2.58 17.84
CA ARG A 91 5.78 1.65 18.91
C ARG A 91 7.13 1.79 19.56
N SER A 92 8.15 2.12 18.79
CA SER A 92 9.51 2.13 19.31
C SER A 92 9.86 3.40 20.07
N CYS A 93 9.14 4.49 19.86
CA CYS A 93 9.51 5.77 20.46
C CYS A 93 8.70 6.14 21.70
N ARG A 94 7.70 5.35 22.08
CA ARG A 94 6.91 5.74 23.22
C ARG A 94 7.38 5.09 24.52
#